data_d640331129357be6d9d00fb62c316cf2
#
_entry.id   d640331129357be6d9d00fb62c316cf2
#
_cell.length_a   1.000
_cell.length_b   1.000
_cell.length_c   1.000
_cell.angle_alpha   90.00
_cell.angle_beta   90.00
_cell.angle_gamma   90.00
#
_symmetry.space_group_name_H-M   'P 1'
#
loop_
_entity.id
_entity.type
_entity.pdbx_description
1 polymer ?
#
loop_
_entity_poly.entity_id
_entity_poly.type
_entity_poly.pdbx_seq_one_letter_code
_entity_poly.pdbx_strand_id
1 'polypeptide(L)'
;MGQKANDINKDFKDQKNLLRNSFEDLLSKVKVLISKLKDVKNETILLKENLKNLNLKVSELKLQHTKLNTEIITKDKEISDLKNSVLNSMHNKIPLKDKDSAKTRIEELITRIDTHLSQYDEDER
;
A
#
# COMPACT_ATOMS: atom_id res chain seq x y z
N MET A 1 -71.97 -36.81 19.28
CA MET A 1 -71.24 -35.81 20.11
C MET A 1 -69.76 -36.04 20.20
N GLY A 2 -69.23 -37.26 20.03
CA GLY A 2 -67.79 -37.54 20.07
C GLY A 2 -66.97 -36.98 18.89
N GLN A 3 -67.56 -36.82 17.72
CA GLN A 3 -66.81 -36.32 16.54
C GLN A 3 -66.55 -34.83 16.62
N LYS A 4 -67.40 -33.99 17.14
CA LYS A 4 -67.20 -32.54 17.27
C LYS A 4 -66.08 -32.21 18.30
N ALA A 5 -66.02 -32.98 19.41
CA ALA A 5 -64.96 -32.83 20.41
C ALA A 5 -63.61 -33.25 19.87
N ASN A 6 -63.55 -34.31 19.06
CA ASN A 6 -62.31 -34.77 18.40
C ASN A 6 -61.85 -33.82 17.33
N ASP A 7 -62.76 -33.21 16.55
CA ASP A 7 -62.43 -32.21 15.53
C ASP A 7 -61.89 -30.92 16.16
N ILE A 8 -62.48 -30.48 17.27
CA ILE A 8 -62.02 -29.28 17.99
C ILE A 8 -60.62 -29.56 18.63
N ASN A 9 -60.40 -30.75 19.18
CA ASN A 9 -59.11 -31.13 19.72
C ASN A 9 -58.01 -31.24 18.62
N LYS A 10 -58.41 -31.75 17.45
CA LYS A 10 -57.51 -31.84 16.29
C LYS A 10 -57.10 -30.46 15.78
N ASP A 11 -58.09 -29.57 15.61
CA ASP A 11 -57.83 -28.18 15.20
C ASP A 11 -56.94 -27.43 16.20
N PHE A 12 -57.16 -27.64 17.46
CA PHE A 12 -56.36 -27.06 18.53
C PHE A 12 -54.93 -27.58 18.47
N LYS A 13 -54.72 -28.88 18.25
CA LYS A 13 -53.42 -29.50 18.07
C LYS A 13 -52.68 -28.95 16.83
N ASP A 14 -53.39 -28.84 15.71
CA ASP A 14 -52.85 -28.35 14.44
C ASP A 14 -52.41 -26.88 14.60
N GLN A 15 -53.19 -26.04 15.25
CA GLN A 15 -52.86 -24.65 15.54
C GLN A 15 -51.67 -24.55 16.45
N LYS A 16 -51.59 -25.40 17.49
CA LYS A 16 -50.48 -25.47 18.41
C LYS A 16 -49.18 -25.90 17.72
N ASN A 17 -49.25 -26.86 16.80
CA ASN A 17 -48.12 -27.34 16.03
C ASN A 17 -47.65 -26.27 15.02
N LEU A 18 -48.56 -25.58 14.39
CA LEU A 18 -48.24 -24.43 13.48
C LEU A 18 -47.52 -23.33 14.24
N LEU A 19 -48.01 -22.99 15.43
CA LEU A 19 -47.39 -21.96 16.26
C LEU A 19 -46.00 -22.41 16.71
N ARG A 20 -45.82 -23.66 17.11
CA ARG A 20 -44.53 -24.21 17.48
C ARG A 20 -43.56 -24.20 16.34
N ASN A 21 -43.96 -24.64 15.15
CA ASN A 21 -43.11 -24.64 13.96
C ASN A 21 -42.71 -23.23 13.55
N SER A 22 -43.63 -22.26 13.61
CA SER A 22 -43.39 -20.86 13.33
C SER A 22 -42.38 -20.27 14.34
N PHE A 23 -42.53 -20.61 15.61
CA PHE A 23 -41.62 -20.19 16.67
C PHE A 23 -40.21 -20.78 16.49
N GLU A 24 -40.12 -22.08 16.18
CA GLU A 24 -38.84 -22.76 15.92
C GLU A 24 -38.13 -22.15 14.69
N ASP A 25 -38.88 -21.84 13.62
CA ASP A 25 -38.35 -21.19 12.44
C ASP A 25 -37.81 -19.80 12.76
N LEU A 26 -38.56 -19.01 13.52
CA LEU A 26 -38.12 -17.70 13.98
C LEU A 26 -36.86 -17.79 14.84
N LEU A 27 -36.81 -18.74 15.77
CA LEU A 27 -35.65 -18.97 16.62
C LEU A 27 -34.41 -19.35 15.78
N SER A 28 -34.58 -20.20 14.77
CA SER A 28 -33.52 -20.59 13.85
C SER A 28 -32.99 -19.38 13.07
N LYS A 29 -33.87 -18.52 12.57
CA LYS A 29 -33.52 -17.29 11.87
C LYS A 29 -32.75 -16.32 12.79
N VAL A 30 -33.18 -16.19 14.04
CA VAL A 30 -32.47 -15.35 15.03
C VAL A 30 -31.07 -15.90 15.28
N LYS A 31 -30.90 -17.20 15.43
CA LYS A 31 -29.58 -17.84 15.60
C LYS A 31 -28.66 -17.58 14.42
N VAL A 32 -29.19 -17.70 13.20
CA VAL A 32 -28.44 -17.39 11.97
C VAL A 32 -28.02 -15.94 11.93
N LEU A 33 -28.91 -15.01 12.28
CA LEU A 33 -28.61 -13.58 12.33
C LEU A 33 -27.53 -13.25 13.37
N ILE A 34 -27.61 -13.86 14.55
CA ILE A 34 -26.58 -13.70 15.60
C ILE A 34 -25.21 -14.18 15.11
N SER A 35 -25.18 -15.35 14.44
CA SER A 35 -23.96 -15.89 13.87
C SER A 35 -23.36 -14.95 12.79
N LYS A 36 -24.18 -14.45 11.88
CA LYS A 36 -23.78 -13.48 10.85
C LYS A 36 -23.27 -12.18 11.47
N LEU A 37 -23.94 -11.69 12.50
CA LEU A 37 -23.52 -10.48 13.19
C LEU A 37 -22.15 -10.67 13.83
N LYS A 38 -21.92 -11.81 14.43
CA LYS A 38 -20.63 -12.17 15.04
C LYS A 38 -19.51 -12.24 13.98
N ASP A 39 -19.79 -12.86 12.83
CA ASP A 39 -18.84 -12.97 11.72
C ASP A 39 -18.50 -11.60 11.15
N VAL A 40 -19.50 -10.75 10.91
CA VAL A 40 -19.31 -9.37 10.42
C VAL A 40 -18.52 -8.55 11.43
N LYS A 41 -18.77 -8.71 12.70
CA LYS A 41 -18.03 -8.03 13.77
C LYS A 41 -16.55 -8.43 13.76
N ASN A 42 -16.27 -9.73 13.64
CA ASN A 42 -14.91 -10.24 13.57
C ASN A 42 -14.18 -9.75 12.31
N GLU A 43 -14.87 -9.77 11.18
CA GLU A 43 -14.35 -9.23 9.91
C GLU A 43 -14.04 -7.73 10.02
N THR A 44 -14.91 -6.97 10.66
CA THR A 44 -14.71 -5.53 10.89
C THR A 44 -13.45 -5.28 11.72
N ILE A 45 -13.23 -6.06 12.77
CA ILE A 45 -12.03 -5.96 13.61
C ILE A 45 -10.77 -6.25 12.78
N LEU A 46 -10.81 -7.32 11.98
CA LEU A 46 -9.69 -7.69 11.12
C LEU A 46 -9.37 -6.62 10.07
N LEU A 47 -10.42 -6.07 9.45
CA LEU A 47 -10.25 -4.98 8.46
C LEU A 47 -9.67 -3.71 9.09
N LYS A 48 -10.09 -3.36 10.29
CA LYS A 48 -9.52 -2.21 11.03
C LYS A 48 -8.04 -2.41 11.34
N GLU A 49 -7.66 -3.61 11.73
CA GLU A 49 -6.26 -3.96 11.98
C GLU A 49 -5.43 -3.88 10.70
N ASN A 50 -5.95 -4.43 9.59
CA ASN A 50 -5.29 -4.34 8.28
C ASN A 50 -5.13 -2.90 7.82
N LEU A 51 -6.15 -2.05 8.01
CA LEU A 51 -6.06 -0.62 7.71
C LEU A 51 -4.97 0.06 8.52
N LYS A 52 -4.89 -0.23 9.80
CA LYS A 52 -3.85 0.31 10.67
C LYS A 52 -2.45 -0.08 10.16
N ASN A 53 -2.26 -1.35 9.83
CA ASN A 53 -0.99 -1.86 9.32
C ASN A 53 -0.62 -1.24 7.99
N LEU A 54 -1.58 -1.07 7.08
CA LEU A 54 -1.37 -0.40 5.80
C LEU A 54 -0.99 1.06 5.97
N ASN A 55 -1.66 1.77 6.88
CA ASN A 55 -1.33 3.17 7.18
C ASN A 55 0.09 3.32 7.73
N LEU A 56 0.52 2.38 8.58
CA LEU A 56 1.90 2.35 9.07
C LEU A 56 2.90 2.14 7.94
N LYS A 57 2.62 1.21 7.02
CA LYS A 57 3.47 0.95 5.83
C LYS A 57 3.54 2.17 4.92
N VAL A 58 2.41 2.83 4.69
CA VAL A 58 2.37 4.05 3.87
C VAL A 58 3.24 5.15 4.50
N SER A 59 3.14 5.33 5.82
CA SER A 59 3.97 6.31 6.53
C SER A 59 5.46 5.99 6.44
N GLU A 60 5.82 4.71 6.58
CA GLU A 60 7.19 4.24 6.44
C GLU A 60 7.74 4.48 5.03
N LEU A 61 6.94 4.14 4.01
CA LEU A 61 7.32 4.36 2.61
C LEU A 61 7.50 5.85 2.29
N LYS A 62 6.66 6.70 2.82
CA LYS A 62 6.80 8.17 2.68
C LYS A 62 8.11 8.66 3.30
N LEU A 63 8.46 8.13 4.47
CA LEU A 63 9.70 8.47 5.13
C LEU A 63 10.92 8.02 4.32
N GLN A 64 10.90 6.78 3.81
CA GLN A 64 11.95 6.25 2.95
C GLN A 64 12.08 7.08 1.66
N HIS A 65 10.98 7.44 1.06
CA HIS A 65 10.95 8.29 -0.13
C HIS A 65 11.60 9.66 0.12
N THR A 66 11.29 10.27 1.26
CA THR A 66 11.89 11.56 1.65
C THR A 66 13.40 11.42 1.85
N LYS A 67 13.84 10.35 2.51
CA LYS A 67 15.27 10.06 2.69
C LYS A 67 16.00 9.89 1.36
N LEU A 68 15.42 9.09 0.46
CA LEU A 68 16.00 8.86 -0.87
C LEU A 68 16.09 10.16 -1.67
N ASN A 69 15.07 11.00 -1.64
CA ASN A 69 15.09 12.30 -2.31
C ASN A 69 16.20 13.19 -1.75
N THR A 70 16.38 13.22 -0.44
CA THR A 70 17.44 13.98 0.20
C THR A 70 18.81 13.45 -0.21
N GLU A 71 18.99 12.14 -0.27
CA GLU A 71 20.24 11.51 -0.72
C GLU A 71 20.53 11.85 -2.19
N ILE A 72 19.53 11.81 -3.05
CA ILE A 72 19.68 12.18 -4.46
C ILE A 72 20.14 13.63 -4.59
N ILE A 73 19.52 14.55 -3.87
CA ILE A 73 19.89 15.96 -3.89
C ILE A 73 21.33 16.16 -3.41
N THR A 74 21.71 15.45 -2.33
CA THR A 74 23.07 15.52 -1.80
C THR A 74 24.08 14.97 -2.81
N LYS A 75 23.77 13.83 -3.44
CA LYS A 75 24.66 13.23 -4.45
C LYS A 75 24.80 14.09 -5.69
N ASP A 76 23.70 14.71 -6.16
CA ASP A 76 23.75 15.64 -7.28
C ASP A 76 24.64 16.84 -6.99
N LYS A 77 24.57 17.35 -5.76
CA LYS A 77 25.44 18.45 -5.33
C LYS A 77 26.91 18.01 -5.26
N GLU A 78 27.20 16.83 -4.69
CA GLU A 78 28.57 16.28 -4.66
C GLU A 78 29.12 16.10 -6.08
N ILE A 79 28.34 15.59 -7.01
CA ILE A 79 28.72 15.42 -8.41
C ILE A 79 29.04 16.78 -9.05
N SER A 80 28.19 17.77 -8.83
CA SER A 80 28.40 19.13 -9.35
C SER A 80 29.67 19.75 -8.77
N ASP A 81 29.89 19.61 -7.47
CA ASP A 81 31.09 20.12 -6.80
C ASP A 81 32.37 19.43 -7.30
N LEU A 82 32.33 18.11 -7.51
CA LEU A 82 33.44 17.35 -8.07
C LEU A 82 33.74 17.77 -9.52
N LYS A 83 32.73 17.97 -10.35
CA LYS A 83 32.89 18.46 -11.72
C LYS A 83 33.60 19.82 -11.72
N ASN A 84 33.13 20.73 -10.88
CA ASN A 84 33.74 22.09 -10.78
C ASN A 84 35.16 22.01 -10.22
N SER A 85 35.43 21.15 -9.24
CA SER A 85 36.77 20.96 -8.69
C SER A 85 37.73 20.41 -9.73
N VAL A 86 37.32 19.43 -10.53
CA VAL A 86 38.13 18.86 -11.61
C VAL A 86 38.44 19.93 -12.67
N LEU A 87 37.43 20.68 -13.09
CA LEU A 87 37.58 21.76 -14.06
C LEU A 87 38.55 22.83 -13.56
N ASN A 88 38.41 23.24 -12.30
CA ASN A 88 39.29 24.27 -11.70
C ASN A 88 40.72 23.76 -11.51
N SER A 89 40.88 22.50 -11.08
CA SER A 89 42.19 21.89 -10.93
C SER A 89 42.94 21.81 -12.26
N MET A 90 42.25 21.44 -13.32
CA MET A 90 42.82 21.34 -14.68
C MET A 90 43.12 22.73 -15.23
N HIS A 91 42.29 23.72 -14.92
CA HIS A 91 42.47 25.09 -15.39
C HIS A 91 43.76 25.72 -14.80
N ASN A 92 44.17 25.33 -13.59
CA ASN A 92 45.32 25.88 -12.90
C ASN A 92 46.63 25.16 -13.18
N LYS A 93 46.59 23.89 -13.66
CA LYS A 93 47.78 23.01 -13.78
C LYS A 93 48.32 22.82 -15.22
N ILE A 94 47.58 23.20 -16.25
CA ILE A 94 47.91 22.88 -17.63
C ILE A 94 48.35 24.09 -18.41
N PRO A 95 49.47 24.01 -19.25
CA PRO A 95 49.89 25.08 -20.12
C PRO A 95 48.82 25.47 -21.12
N LEU A 96 48.81 26.72 -21.55
CA LEU A 96 47.76 27.30 -22.44
C LEU A 96 47.51 26.50 -23.73
N LYS A 97 48.51 25.81 -24.26
CA LYS A 97 48.37 24.98 -25.48
C LYS A 97 47.57 23.71 -25.31
N ASP A 98 47.59 23.16 -24.12
CA ASP A 98 46.90 21.89 -23.80
C ASP A 98 45.58 22.07 -23.05
N LYS A 99 45.27 23.33 -22.63
CA LYS A 99 44.05 23.65 -21.89
C LYS A 99 42.77 23.31 -22.65
N ASP A 100 42.71 23.64 -23.91
CA ASP A 100 41.53 23.41 -24.76
C ASP A 100 41.29 21.91 -25.00
N SER A 101 42.37 21.16 -25.24
CA SER A 101 42.29 19.71 -25.41
C SER A 101 41.87 19.00 -24.10
N ALA A 102 42.46 19.41 -22.99
CA ALA A 102 42.11 18.89 -21.66
C ALA A 102 40.67 19.22 -21.25
N LYS A 103 40.26 20.46 -21.55
CA LYS A 103 38.87 20.90 -21.30
C LYS A 103 37.87 20.07 -22.08
N THR A 104 38.13 19.82 -23.35
CA THR A 104 37.27 18.98 -24.20
C THR A 104 37.16 17.56 -23.66
N ARG A 105 38.27 16.96 -23.20
CA ARG A 105 38.26 15.60 -22.62
C ARG A 105 37.45 15.56 -21.33
N ILE A 106 37.57 16.57 -20.50
CA ILE A 106 36.81 16.66 -19.24
C ILE A 106 35.32 16.82 -19.54
N GLU A 107 34.96 17.66 -20.48
CA GLU A 107 33.56 17.82 -20.90
C GLU A 107 32.97 16.55 -21.46
N GLU A 108 33.75 15.79 -22.23
CA GLU A 108 33.34 14.44 -22.71
C GLU A 108 33.14 13.47 -21.56
N LEU A 109 34.03 13.45 -20.56
CA LEU A 109 33.89 12.61 -19.38
C LEU A 109 32.65 12.97 -18.55
N ILE A 110 32.40 14.25 -18.37
CA ILE A 110 31.21 14.76 -17.68
C ILE A 110 29.94 14.32 -18.41
N THR A 111 29.92 14.44 -19.74
CA THR A 111 28.82 13.99 -20.59
C THR A 111 28.58 12.48 -20.43
N ARG A 112 29.64 11.67 -20.40
CA ARG A 112 29.54 10.23 -20.18
C ARG A 112 28.97 9.89 -18.81
N ILE A 113 29.38 10.62 -17.78
CA ILE A 113 28.87 10.44 -16.40
C ILE A 113 27.38 10.77 -16.39
N ASP A 114 26.98 11.90 -16.98
CA ASP A 114 25.57 12.31 -17.02
C ASP A 114 24.72 11.34 -17.83
N THR A 115 25.21 10.81 -18.93
CA THR A 115 24.53 9.79 -19.73
C THR A 115 24.34 8.51 -18.93
N HIS A 116 25.37 8.10 -18.21
CA HIS A 116 25.33 6.89 -17.37
C HIS A 116 24.32 7.05 -16.23
N LEU A 117 24.28 8.18 -15.58
CA LEU A 117 23.29 8.48 -14.54
C LEU A 117 21.87 8.51 -15.08
N SER A 118 21.67 9.08 -16.27
CA SER A 118 20.36 9.10 -16.95
C SER A 118 19.88 7.68 -17.29
N GLN A 119 20.78 6.81 -17.75
CA GLN A 119 20.47 5.38 -17.98
C GLN A 119 20.09 4.67 -16.70
N TYR A 120 20.74 4.99 -15.60
CA TYR A 120 20.44 4.40 -14.31
C TYR A 120 19.05 4.81 -13.80
N ASP A 121 18.66 6.06 -14.00
CA ASP A 121 17.31 6.55 -13.68
C ASP A 121 16.24 5.91 -14.55
N GLU A 122 16.52 5.66 -15.84
CA GLU A 122 15.59 4.96 -16.74
C GLU A 122 15.39 3.49 -16.34
N ASP A 123 16.45 2.83 -15.89
CA ASP A 123 16.40 1.42 -15.47
C ASP A 123 15.61 1.23 -14.17
N GLU A 124 15.52 2.24 -13.33
CA GLU A 124 14.71 2.23 -12.11
C GLU A 124 13.20 2.46 -12.35
N ARG A 125 12.81 2.91 -13.53
CA ARG A 125 11.40 3.08 -13.91
C ARG A 125 10.82 1.82 -14.51
#